data_513977c597b8580f3e6ce2afaf050575
#
_entry.id   513977c597b8580f3e6ce2afaf050575
#
_cell.length_a   1.000
_cell.length_b   1.000
_cell.length_c   1.000
_cell.angle_alpha   90.00
_cell.angle_beta   90.00
_cell.angle_gamma   90.00
#
_symmetry.space_group_name_H-M   'P 1'
#
loop_
_entity.id
_entity.type
_entity.pdbx_description
1 polymer ?
#
loop_
_entity_poly.entity_id
_entity_poly.type
_entity_poly.pdbx_seq_one_letter_code
_entity_poly.pdbx_strand_id
1 'polypeptide(L)'
;MRRLLILAVTAAILPGGCSLQNEVSITPVFLMPSDVRQRGTSAVELERLGDYGRVLTFADSIAAKERPSAAELLALGNAQMMGGRLEEARRTLRRAVDLRLSFETLGNVAWALSQTEYLANNFEASLDWAEMARANGVGVREWHIEYLRAMSGRLVYELPSRHAALVDMQMGSPDIPRLMAAVNEEPRVTAVLDTGAVTSIVSESLARRTGIAPISAIEGTFIGLLGEPILVKFGVMDRLVLGDLEIRNVPVAIMADDKLQFFVYNKEPFRMDLLLGTNLLKEFRVELDFGREILTLQPLEPADRRPGPEQNLFMVGFRPLVQAAINRKGWFFFVVDTGSEITFLNEGRIRETPVRSSVRYHGAMLQGLGGAQISGEKVSDVEIAVDAWGGKFKNIPLYHSEQSAAYGILGQNFLKNFRVVIDFGAMRLDLFRARDEFQRSIIPELPTRDEPEEKELPREPRF
;
A
#
# COMPACT_ATOMS: atom_id res chain seq x y z
N MET A 1 -17.76 -2.98 -16.97
CA MET A 1 -16.87 -1.87 -16.51
C MET A 1 -15.43 -2.31 -16.72
N ARG A 2 -14.68 -1.59 -17.56
CA ARG A 2 -13.27 -1.92 -17.84
C ARG A 2 -12.42 -1.55 -16.62
N ARG A 3 -12.20 -2.47 -15.69
CA ARG A 3 -11.17 -2.31 -14.65
C ARG A 3 -9.82 -2.59 -15.32
N LEU A 4 -9.16 -1.52 -15.78
CA LEU A 4 -7.76 -1.59 -16.16
C LEU A 4 -6.93 -1.89 -14.91
N LEU A 5 -5.99 -2.81 -15.02
CA LEU A 5 -4.89 -2.90 -14.05
C LEU A 5 -4.05 -1.65 -14.24
N ILE A 6 -4.22 -0.68 -13.34
CA ILE A 6 -3.49 0.58 -13.38
C ILE A 6 -2.38 0.43 -12.37
N LEU A 7 -1.20 0.15 -12.88
CA LEU A 7 0.04 0.30 -12.15
C LEU A 7 0.29 1.82 -12.02
N ALA A 8 -0.32 2.46 -11.03
CA ALA A 8 -0.05 3.87 -10.76
C ALA A 8 1.18 3.98 -9.86
N VAL A 9 2.07 4.87 -10.21
CA VAL A 9 3.24 5.25 -9.42
C VAL A 9 2.96 6.65 -8.89
N THR A 10 2.99 6.81 -7.58
CA THR A 10 2.72 8.08 -6.91
C THR A 10 3.99 8.57 -6.23
N ALA A 11 4.64 9.56 -6.81
CA ALA A 11 5.52 10.45 -6.06
C ALA A 11 5.02 11.86 -6.34
N ALA A 12 4.54 12.57 -5.32
CA ALA A 12 4.07 13.93 -5.46
C ALA A 12 5.00 14.86 -4.70
N ILE A 13 5.74 15.68 -5.44
CA ILE A 13 6.71 16.66 -4.92
C ILE A 13 6.19 18.06 -5.23
N LEU A 14 6.15 18.91 -4.21
CA LEU A 14 5.82 20.34 -4.41
C LEU A 14 7.10 21.13 -4.71
N PRO A 15 7.19 21.84 -5.83
CA PRO A 15 8.21 22.87 -5.99
C PRO A 15 7.90 24.03 -5.02
N GLY A 16 8.86 24.34 -4.14
CA GLY A 16 8.71 25.42 -3.17
C GLY A 16 8.50 26.78 -3.85
N GLY A 17 7.34 27.38 -3.63
CA GLY A 17 7.01 28.69 -4.20
C GLY A 17 5.65 29.25 -3.78
N CYS A 18 4.69 28.42 -3.43
CA CYS A 18 3.50 28.82 -2.69
C CYS A 18 3.47 28.02 -1.40
N SER A 19 3.68 28.67 -0.29
CA SER A 19 3.46 28.06 1.02
C SER A 19 1.96 27.78 1.17
N LEU A 20 1.49 26.65 0.60
CA LEU A 20 0.41 25.99 1.24
C LEU A 20 0.96 25.73 2.64
N GLN A 21 0.43 26.42 3.65
CA GLN A 21 0.76 26.08 5.03
C GLN A 21 0.22 24.66 5.23
N ASN A 22 1.08 23.68 4.96
CA ASN A 22 0.80 22.25 5.12
C ASN A 22 0.82 21.84 6.59
N GLU A 23 0.50 22.80 7.49
CA GLU A 23 0.37 22.52 8.90
C GLU A 23 -0.79 21.57 9.13
N VAL A 24 -0.43 20.38 9.56
CA VAL A 24 -1.37 19.37 10.02
C VAL A 24 -1.33 19.35 11.54
N SER A 25 -2.46 19.59 12.18
CA SER A 25 -2.61 19.43 13.63
C SER A 25 -3.09 18.01 13.91
N ILE A 26 -2.28 17.21 14.58
CA ILE A 26 -2.60 15.83 14.95
C ILE A 26 -3.25 15.80 16.33
N THR A 27 -4.41 15.16 16.44
CA THR A 27 -5.15 14.97 17.67
C THR A 27 -5.64 13.52 17.83
N PRO A 28 -5.71 12.98 19.05
CA PRO A 28 -6.42 11.71 19.28
C PRO A 28 -7.89 11.83 18.87
N VAL A 29 -8.41 10.79 18.24
CA VAL A 29 -9.82 10.73 17.80
C VAL A 29 -10.38 9.38 18.21
N PHE A 30 -11.53 9.41 18.90
CA PHE A 30 -12.33 8.22 19.17
C PHE A 30 -13.49 8.19 18.17
N LEU A 31 -13.40 7.30 17.19
CA LEU A 31 -14.48 7.07 16.22
C LEU A 31 -15.38 5.96 16.78
N MET A 32 -16.64 6.28 17.03
CA MET A 32 -17.63 5.26 17.35
C MET A 32 -18.16 4.65 16.04
N PRO A 33 -18.35 3.33 15.97
CA PRO A 33 -18.92 2.68 14.76
C PRO A 33 -20.27 3.26 14.33
N SER A 34 -21.05 3.80 15.26
CA SER A 34 -22.34 4.47 15.03
C SER A 34 -22.23 5.79 14.26
N ASP A 35 -21.08 6.47 14.34
CA ASP A 35 -20.86 7.76 13.69
C ASP A 35 -20.61 7.61 12.19
N VAL A 36 -20.26 6.39 11.78
CA VAL A 36 -19.96 6.03 10.41
C VAL A 36 -21.16 5.32 9.79
N ARG A 37 -22.10 6.06 9.21
CA ARG A 37 -23.25 5.47 8.50
C ARG A 37 -22.77 4.74 7.26
N GLN A 38 -22.86 3.42 7.32
CA GLN A 38 -22.47 2.53 6.24
C GLN A 38 -23.68 2.21 5.36
N ARG A 39 -23.52 2.40 4.05
CA ARG A 39 -24.44 1.91 3.02
C ARG A 39 -24.02 0.50 2.62
N GLY A 40 -24.96 -0.29 2.15
CA GLY A 40 -24.71 -1.64 1.65
C GLY A 40 -25.12 -2.75 2.63
N THR A 41 -25.86 -3.73 2.11
CA THR A 41 -26.44 -4.83 2.88
C THR A 41 -26.00 -6.22 2.41
N SER A 42 -25.27 -6.30 1.29
CA SER A 42 -24.76 -7.55 0.72
C SER A 42 -23.28 -7.46 0.39
N ALA A 43 -22.59 -8.60 0.36
CA ALA A 43 -21.19 -8.67 0.00
C ALA A 43 -20.88 -8.03 -1.37
N VAL A 44 -21.77 -8.24 -2.36
CA VAL A 44 -21.63 -7.69 -3.71
C VAL A 44 -21.76 -6.16 -3.74
N GLU A 45 -22.69 -5.62 -2.95
CA GLU A 45 -22.89 -4.17 -2.85
C GLU A 45 -21.71 -3.52 -2.13
N LEU A 46 -21.24 -4.10 -1.02
CA LEU A 46 -20.11 -3.61 -0.26
C LEU A 46 -18.79 -3.66 -1.06
N GLU A 47 -18.58 -4.70 -1.87
CA GLU A 47 -17.43 -4.80 -2.78
C GLU A 47 -17.45 -3.65 -3.81
N ARG A 48 -18.62 -3.32 -4.37
CA ARG A 48 -18.77 -2.18 -5.29
C ARG A 48 -18.48 -0.83 -4.62
N LEU A 49 -18.81 -0.71 -3.34
CA LEU A 49 -18.52 0.47 -2.53
C LEU A 49 -17.06 0.52 -2.06
N GLY A 50 -16.31 -0.58 -2.25
CA GLY A 50 -14.92 -0.71 -1.78
C GLY A 50 -14.80 -1.03 -0.29
N ASP A 51 -15.89 -1.43 0.38
CA ASP A 51 -15.87 -1.76 1.83
C ASP A 51 -15.47 -3.23 2.04
N TYR A 52 -14.22 -3.53 1.71
CA TYR A 52 -13.68 -4.89 1.75
C TYR A 52 -13.68 -5.48 3.17
N GLY A 53 -13.45 -4.65 4.18
CA GLY A 53 -13.49 -5.09 5.59
C GLY A 53 -14.84 -5.68 5.96
N ARG A 54 -15.95 -5.03 5.56
CA ARG A 54 -17.29 -5.56 5.77
C ARG A 54 -17.63 -6.73 4.86
N VAL A 55 -17.10 -6.79 3.64
CA VAL A 55 -17.26 -7.99 2.80
C VAL A 55 -16.73 -9.23 3.49
N LEU A 56 -15.59 -9.11 4.18
CA LEU A 56 -15.00 -10.24 4.92
C LEU A 56 -15.90 -10.77 6.03
N THR A 57 -16.80 -9.95 6.62
CA THR A 57 -17.75 -10.42 7.65
C THR A 57 -18.81 -11.37 7.10
N PHE A 58 -18.97 -11.46 5.78
CA PHE A 58 -19.89 -12.41 5.13
C PHE A 58 -19.25 -13.77 4.84
N ALA A 59 -17.96 -13.97 5.16
CA ALA A 59 -17.23 -15.18 4.79
C ALA A 59 -17.94 -16.46 5.25
N ASP A 60 -18.28 -16.56 6.55
CA ASP A 60 -18.93 -17.74 7.12
C ASP A 60 -20.31 -17.96 6.51
N SER A 61 -21.09 -16.90 6.32
CA SER A 61 -22.44 -17.00 5.75
C SER A 61 -22.43 -17.44 4.29
N ILE A 62 -21.45 -16.99 3.50
CA ILE A 62 -21.26 -17.41 2.11
C ILE A 62 -20.72 -18.84 2.05
N ALA A 63 -19.78 -19.18 2.93
CA ALA A 63 -19.22 -20.54 3.02
C ALA A 63 -20.29 -21.58 3.37
N ALA A 64 -21.21 -21.25 4.27
CA ALA A 64 -22.29 -22.12 4.72
C ALA A 64 -23.41 -22.33 3.66
N LYS A 65 -23.47 -21.51 2.60
CA LYS A 65 -24.45 -21.69 1.54
C LYS A 65 -24.16 -22.95 0.74
N GLU A 66 -25.16 -23.78 0.54
CA GLU A 66 -25.10 -24.94 -0.36
C GLU A 66 -24.79 -24.50 -1.81
N ARG A 67 -25.41 -23.38 -2.23
CA ARG A 67 -25.26 -22.80 -3.58
C ARG A 67 -25.05 -21.30 -3.52
N PRO A 68 -23.84 -20.85 -3.18
CA PRO A 68 -23.51 -19.43 -3.26
C PRO A 68 -23.51 -18.97 -4.73
N SER A 69 -23.87 -17.73 -4.99
CA SER A 69 -23.76 -17.15 -6.33
C SER A 69 -22.32 -16.86 -6.70
N ALA A 70 -22.01 -16.87 -8.00
CA ALA A 70 -20.70 -16.50 -8.51
C ALA A 70 -20.30 -15.05 -8.11
N ALA A 71 -21.28 -14.14 -8.07
CA ALA A 71 -21.03 -12.75 -7.67
C ALA A 71 -20.64 -12.63 -6.19
N GLU A 72 -21.26 -13.42 -5.30
CA GLU A 72 -20.88 -13.46 -3.88
C GLU A 72 -19.48 -14.03 -3.69
N LEU A 73 -19.16 -15.13 -4.39
CA LEU A 73 -17.83 -15.74 -4.32
C LEU A 73 -16.76 -14.82 -4.91
N LEU A 74 -17.05 -14.12 -6.00
CA LEU A 74 -16.11 -13.14 -6.59
C LEU A 74 -15.90 -11.96 -5.65
N ALA A 75 -16.98 -11.41 -5.07
CA ALA A 75 -16.87 -10.29 -4.12
C ALA A 75 -16.06 -10.67 -2.88
N LEU A 76 -16.35 -11.87 -2.31
CA LEU A 76 -15.61 -12.37 -1.15
C LEU A 76 -14.15 -12.66 -1.51
N GLY A 77 -13.88 -13.33 -2.64
CA GLY A 77 -12.53 -13.64 -3.10
C GLY A 77 -11.69 -12.38 -3.34
N ASN A 78 -12.28 -11.35 -3.95
CA ASN A 78 -11.63 -10.04 -4.10
C ASN A 78 -11.28 -9.40 -2.74
N ALA A 79 -12.21 -9.41 -1.79
CA ALA A 79 -11.96 -8.86 -0.47
C ALA A 79 -10.90 -9.64 0.30
N GLN A 80 -10.90 -10.98 0.20
CA GLN A 80 -9.87 -11.84 0.78
C GLN A 80 -8.50 -11.56 0.16
N MET A 81 -8.42 -11.47 -1.18
CA MET A 81 -7.19 -11.14 -1.89
C MET A 81 -6.64 -9.77 -1.45
N MET A 82 -7.48 -8.74 -1.49
CA MET A 82 -7.08 -7.38 -1.09
C MET A 82 -6.74 -7.30 0.40
N GLY A 83 -7.37 -8.13 1.23
CA GLY A 83 -7.07 -8.27 2.65
C GLY A 83 -5.88 -9.16 2.97
N GLY A 84 -5.06 -9.59 1.99
CA GLY A 84 -3.87 -10.42 2.20
C GLY A 84 -4.18 -11.88 2.55
N ARG A 85 -5.45 -12.32 2.52
CA ARG A 85 -5.90 -13.69 2.80
C ARG A 85 -5.81 -14.54 1.53
N LEU A 86 -4.60 -14.66 0.96
CA LEU A 86 -4.42 -15.19 -0.40
C LEU A 86 -4.87 -16.65 -0.55
N GLU A 87 -4.61 -17.50 0.46
CA GLU A 87 -5.05 -18.89 0.46
C GLU A 87 -6.60 -19.03 0.51
N GLU A 88 -7.23 -18.15 1.29
CA GLU A 88 -8.70 -18.12 1.35
C GLU A 88 -9.28 -17.61 0.03
N ALA A 89 -8.71 -16.54 -0.54
CA ALA A 89 -9.11 -16.01 -1.84
C ALA A 89 -9.00 -17.07 -2.93
N ARG A 90 -7.88 -17.80 -2.98
CA ARG A 90 -7.67 -18.91 -3.93
C ARG A 90 -8.77 -19.96 -3.83
N ARG A 91 -9.08 -20.43 -2.61
CA ARG A 91 -10.15 -21.42 -2.38
C ARG A 91 -11.52 -20.90 -2.79
N THR A 92 -11.85 -19.67 -2.38
CA THR A 92 -13.14 -19.03 -2.68
C THR A 92 -13.33 -18.83 -4.18
N LEU A 93 -12.31 -18.31 -4.88
CA LEU A 93 -12.38 -18.06 -6.32
C LEU A 93 -12.37 -19.35 -7.14
N ARG A 94 -11.64 -20.39 -6.74
CA ARG A 94 -11.71 -21.71 -7.40
C ARG A 94 -13.09 -22.33 -7.26
N ARG A 95 -13.73 -22.21 -6.08
CA ARG A 95 -15.12 -22.64 -5.92
C ARG A 95 -16.08 -21.91 -6.88
N ALA A 96 -15.77 -20.63 -7.22
CA ALA A 96 -16.54 -19.92 -8.22
C ALA A 96 -16.35 -20.51 -9.63
N VAL A 97 -15.13 -20.94 -10.00
CA VAL A 97 -14.84 -21.57 -11.31
C VAL A 97 -15.63 -22.86 -11.49
N ASP A 98 -15.88 -23.62 -10.42
CA ASP A 98 -16.63 -24.87 -10.46
C ASP A 98 -18.13 -24.68 -10.74
N LEU A 99 -18.62 -23.43 -10.73
CA LEU A 99 -19.99 -23.10 -11.10
C LEU A 99 -20.17 -23.01 -12.62
N ARG A 100 -21.40 -23.16 -13.10
CA ARG A 100 -21.72 -22.86 -14.51
C ARG A 100 -21.74 -21.33 -14.72
N LEU A 101 -20.62 -20.79 -15.14
CA LEU A 101 -20.42 -19.35 -15.33
C LEU A 101 -20.72 -18.92 -16.77
N SER A 102 -21.16 -17.67 -16.94
CA SER A 102 -21.07 -17.01 -18.24
C SER A 102 -19.61 -16.74 -18.58
N PHE A 103 -19.34 -16.56 -19.87
CA PHE A 103 -18.01 -16.21 -20.40
C PHE A 103 -17.40 -15.03 -19.66
N GLU A 104 -18.12 -13.90 -19.54
CA GLU A 104 -17.64 -12.70 -18.84
C GLU A 104 -17.36 -12.94 -17.34
N THR A 105 -18.25 -13.71 -16.67
CA THR A 105 -18.07 -14.00 -15.24
C THR A 105 -16.84 -14.88 -15.01
N LEU A 106 -16.62 -15.89 -15.85
CA LEU A 106 -15.43 -16.74 -15.80
C LEU A 106 -14.16 -15.91 -16.01
N GLY A 107 -14.18 -15.00 -16.99
CA GLY A 107 -13.07 -14.08 -17.22
C GLY A 107 -12.72 -13.24 -15.99
N ASN A 108 -13.73 -12.67 -15.33
CA ASN A 108 -13.52 -11.87 -14.11
C ASN A 108 -13.00 -12.69 -12.93
N VAL A 109 -13.49 -13.93 -12.75
CA VAL A 109 -12.99 -14.84 -11.70
C VAL A 109 -11.55 -15.26 -11.99
N ALA A 110 -11.25 -15.62 -13.23
CA ALA A 110 -9.89 -15.97 -13.66
C ALA A 110 -8.91 -14.79 -13.45
N TRP A 111 -9.36 -13.57 -13.76
CA TRP A 111 -8.55 -12.39 -13.50
C TRP A 111 -8.27 -12.18 -12.01
N ALA A 112 -9.28 -12.36 -11.14
CA ALA A 112 -9.07 -12.29 -9.68
C ALA A 112 -8.10 -13.37 -9.18
N LEU A 113 -8.16 -14.59 -9.74
CA LEU A 113 -7.18 -15.65 -9.44
C LEU A 113 -5.78 -15.28 -9.91
N SER A 114 -5.63 -14.74 -11.13
CA SER A 114 -4.34 -14.26 -11.62
C SER A 114 -3.71 -13.23 -10.69
N GLN A 115 -4.50 -12.25 -10.24
CA GLN A 115 -4.01 -11.24 -9.29
C GLN A 115 -3.65 -11.84 -7.92
N THR A 116 -4.41 -12.84 -7.46
CA THR A 116 -4.11 -13.56 -6.20
C THR A 116 -2.77 -14.28 -6.28
N GLU A 117 -2.54 -15.00 -7.38
CA GLU A 117 -1.28 -15.72 -7.60
C GLU A 117 -0.10 -14.75 -7.80
N TYR A 118 -0.32 -13.60 -8.47
CA TYR A 118 0.68 -12.55 -8.60
C TYR A 118 1.13 -11.99 -7.24
N LEU A 119 0.18 -11.70 -6.35
CA LEU A 119 0.48 -11.25 -4.98
C LEU A 119 1.23 -12.30 -4.17
N ALA A 120 1.00 -13.58 -4.46
CA ALA A 120 1.71 -14.70 -3.86
C ALA A 120 3.09 -14.97 -4.51
N ASN A 121 3.53 -14.16 -5.49
CA ASN A 121 4.73 -14.35 -6.31
C ASN A 121 4.72 -15.67 -7.13
N ASN A 122 3.56 -16.26 -7.35
CA ASN A 122 3.39 -17.44 -8.18
C ASN A 122 3.09 -17.03 -9.62
N PHE A 123 4.13 -16.63 -10.34
CA PHE A 123 3.98 -16.06 -11.69
C PHE A 123 3.49 -17.07 -12.72
N GLU A 124 3.82 -18.35 -12.57
CA GLU A 124 3.34 -19.41 -13.45
C GLU A 124 1.82 -19.57 -13.37
N ALA A 125 1.28 -19.79 -12.18
CA ALA A 125 -0.16 -19.88 -12.00
C ALA A 125 -0.86 -18.55 -12.32
N SER A 126 -0.23 -17.41 -12.06
CA SER A 126 -0.75 -16.10 -12.45
C SER A 126 -0.88 -15.97 -13.96
N LEU A 127 0.08 -16.49 -14.73
CA LEU A 127 0.06 -16.51 -16.19
C LEU A 127 -1.12 -17.36 -16.71
N ASP A 128 -1.28 -18.58 -16.23
CA ASP A 128 -2.34 -19.48 -16.64
C ASP A 128 -3.73 -18.84 -16.48
N TRP A 129 -3.96 -18.24 -15.31
CA TRP A 129 -5.20 -17.54 -15.03
C TRP A 129 -5.37 -16.24 -15.82
N ALA A 130 -4.29 -15.51 -16.11
CA ALA A 130 -4.33 -14.31 -16.94
C ALA A 130 -4.70 -14.64 -18.40
N GLU A 131 -4.13 -15.72 -18.94
CA GLU A 131 -4.47 -16.21 -20.28
C GLU A 131 -5.92 -16.68 -20.36
N MET A 132 -6.41 -17.39 -19.33
CA MET A 132 -7.83 -17.77 -19.21
C MET A 132 -8.73 -16.54 -19.14
N ALA A 133 -8.38 -15.53 -18.35
CA ALA A 133 -9.13 -14.29 -18.26
C ALA A 133 -9.20 -13.56 -19.60
N ARG A 134 -8.09 -13.48 -20.34
CA ARG A 134 -8.01 -12.90 -21.67
C ARG A 134 -8.86 -13.69 -22.69
N ALA A 135 -8.78 -15.01 -22.66
CA ALA A 135 -9.59 -15.88 -23.51
C ALA A 135 -11.09 -15.73 -23.24
N ASN A 136 -11.47 -15.25 -22.04
CA ASN A 136 -12.86 -15.02 -21.64
C ASN A 136 -13.23 -13.52 -21.61
N GLY A 137 -12.59 -12.71 -22.46
CA GLY A 137 -13.01 -11.34 -22.76
C GLY A 137 -12.49 -10.25 -21.81
N VAL A 138 -11.65 -10.58 -20.84
CA VAL A 138 -10.98 -9.57 -20.00
C VAL A 138 -9.85 -8.92 -20.81
N GLY A 139 -9.79 -7.59 -20.83
CA GLY A 139 -8.78 -6.83 -21.57
C GLY A 139 -7.39 -6.88 -20.94
N VAL A 140 -6.83 -8.08 -20.75
CA VAL A 140 -5.47 -8.26 -20.24
C VAL A 140 -4.47 -7.78 -21.28
N ARG A 141 -3.57 -6.88 -20.88
CA ARG A 141 -2.56 -6.29 -21.77
C ARG A 141 -1.50 -7.33 -22.16
N GLU A 142 -1.06 -7.29 -23.42
CA GLU A 142 -0.03 -8.21 -23.91
C GLU A 142 1.27 -8.13 -23.10
N TRP A 143 1.73 -6.91 -22.78
CA TRP A 143 2.93 -6.74 -21.98
C TRP A 143 2.83 -7.40 -20.59
N HIS A 144 1.63 -7.50 -20.01
CA HIS A 144 1.43 -8.16 -18.72
C HIS A 144 1.58 -9.68 -18.86
N ILE A 145 1.04 -10.27 -19.91
CA ILE A 145 1.22 -11.69 -20.24
C ILE A 145 2.71 -12.00 -20.46
N GLU A 146 3.40 -11.16 -21.27
CA GLU A 146 4.84 -11.35 -21.53
C GLU A 146 5.69 -11.19 -20.26
N TYR A 147 5.34 -10.24 -19.40
CA TYR A 147 5.99 -10.10 -18.09
C TYR A 147 5.81 -11.38 -17.25
N LEU A 148 4.58 -11.87 -17.11
CA LEU A 148 4.31 -13.09 -16.33
C LEU A 148 5.04 -14.30 -16.92
N ARG A 149 5.08 -14.43 -18.24
CA ARG A 149 5.79 -15.49 -18.95
C ARG A 149 7.30 -15.43 -18.69
N ALA A 150 7.89 -14.24 -18.74
CA ALA A 150 9.30 -14.03 -18.47
C ALA A 150 9.66 -14.27 -16.98
N MET A 151 8.70 -14.07 -16.08
CA MET A 151 8.88 -14.31 -14.64
C MET A 151 8.53 -15.74 -14.20
N SER A 152 7.85 -16.52 -15.05
CA SER A 152 7.46 -17.90 -14.73
C SER A 152 8.69 -18.76 -14.39
N GLY A 153 8.58 -19.51 -13.30
CA GLY A 153 9.65 -20.36 -12.80
C GLY A 153 10.81 -19.62 -12.11
N ARG A 154 10.79 -18.29 -12.04
CA ARG A 154 11.82 -17.52 -11.31
C ARG A 154 11.51 -17.44 -9.82
N LEU A 155 12.53 -17.71 -9.01
CA LEU A 155 12.50 -17.39 -7.59
C LEU A 155 12.78 -15.89 -7.43
N VAL A 156 11.96 -15.20 -6.64
CA VAL A 156 12.10 -13.76 -6.39
C VAL A 156 12.17 -13.49 -4.89
N TYR A 157 12.74 -12.35 -4.53
CA TYR A 157 12.88 -11.88 -3.15
C TYR A 157 13.52 -12.93 -2.23
N GLU A 158 14.56 -13.61 -2.73
CA GLU A 158 15.30 -14.57 -1.92
C GLU A 158 16.12 -13.84 -0.86
N LEU A 159 15.99 -14.28 0.38
CA LEU A 159 16.64 -13.72 1.54
C LEU A 159 17.66 -14.74 2.07
N PRO A 160 18.98 -14.56 1.82
CA PRO A 160 20.02 -15.43 2.36
C PRO A 160 20.03 -15.43 3.89
N SER A 161 19.62 -14.33 4.49
CA SER A 161 19.44 -14.16 5.94
C SER A 161 18.08 -13.49 6.22
N ARG A 162 17.43 -13.90 7.30
CA ARG A 162 16.07 -13.44 7.66
C ARG A 162 16.03 -12.71 9.00
N HIS A 163 17.02 -11.87 9.25
CA HIS A 163 17.00 -10.97 10.41
C HIS A 163 16.33 -9.63 10.07
N ALA A 164 15.91 -8.92 11.08
CA ALA A 164 15.45 -7.54 10.92
C ALA A 164 16.63 -6.63 10.61
N ALA A 165 16.54 -5.86 9.54
CA ALA A 165 17.54 -4.87 9.19
C ALA A 165 17.15 -3.49 9.72
N LEU A 166 18.14 -2.77 10.25
CA LEU A 166 18.04 -1.34 10.58
C LEU A 166 18.79 -0.57 9.49
N VAL A 167 18.10 0.34 8.84
CA VAL A 167 18.64 1.11 7.72
C VAL A 167 18.52 2.61 8.04
N ASP A 168 19.63 3.32 7.96
CA ASP A 168 19.61 4.78 8.11
C ASP A 168 18.74 5.39 7.02
N MET A 169 17.84 6.27 7.43
CA MET A 169 16.89 6.95 6.58
C MET A 169 17.15 8.45 6.66
N GLN A 170 17.11 9.12 5.52
CA GLN A 170 17.29 10.57 5.45
C GLN A 170 16.01 11.21 4.92
N MET A 171 15.54 12.21 5.63
CA MET A 171 14.51 13.11 5.15
C MET A 171 15.16 14.39 4.60
N GLY A 172 14.51 15.09 3.71
CA GLY A 172 15.08 16.33 3.17
C GLY A 172 14.18 17.01 2.16
N SER A 173 14.76 17.68 1.17
CA SER A 173 13.99 18.30 0.08
C SER A 173 14.23 17.52 -1.22
N PRO A 174 13.21 16.84 -1.77
CA PRO A 174 11.84 16.68 -1.25
C PRO A 174 11.78 15.94 0.09
N ASP A 175 10.71 16.19 0.86
CA ASP A 175 10.50 15.61 2.20
C ASP A 175 9.94 14.17 2.10
N ILE A 176 10.77 13.27 1.57
CA ILE A 176 10.47 11.85 1.37
C ILE A 176 11.63 10.98 1.89
N PRO A 177 11.37 9.73 2.34
CA PRO A 177 12.39 8.86 2.90
C PRO A 177 13.38 8.37 1.85
N ARG A 178 14.66 8.64 2.08
CA ARG A 178 15.79 8.23 1.24
C ARG A 178 16.73 7.34 2.02
N LEU A 179 17.24 6.32 1.34
CA LEU A 179 18.10 5.29 1.90
C LEU A 179 19.36 5.17 1.03
N MET A 180 20.45 4.70 1.62
CA MET A 180 21.57 4.21 0.85
C MET A 180 21.42 2.71 0.61
N ALA A 181 21.51 2.31 -0.66
CA ALA A 181 21.42 0.91 -1.10
C ALA A 181 22.69 0.52 -1.85
N ALA A 182 22.99 -0.78 -1.92
CA ALA A 182 23.87 -1.33 -2.95
C ALA A 182 23.03 -2.14 -3.94
N VAL A 183 23.32 -1.99 -5.24
CA VAL A 183 22.60 -2.64 -6.35
C VAL A 183 23.62 -3.39 -7.20
N ASN A 184 23.51 -4.71 -7.24
CA ASN A 184 24.49 -5.58 -7.88
C ASN A 184 25.91 -5.23 -7.40
N GLU A 185 26.80 -4.77 -8.30
CA GLU A 185 28.16 -4.35 -7.95
C GLU A 185 28.27 -2.85 -7.63
N GLU A 186 27.21 -2.07 -7.77
CA GLU A 186 27.19 -0.63 -7.45
C GLU A 186 26.94 -0.43 -5.95
N PRO A 187 27.97 0.05 -5.19
CA PRO A 187 27.91 0.00 -3.73
C PRO A 187 27.08 1.12 -3.09
N ARG A 188 26.79 2.20 -3.83
CA ARG A 188 26.15 3.40 -3.29
C ARG A 188 25.13 3.98 -4.26
N VAL A 189 23.87 3.62 -4.04
CA VAL A 189 22.73 4.13 -4.80
C VAL A 189 21.75 4.76 -3.82
N THR A 190 21.31 5.99 -4.09
CA THR A 190 20.24 6.60 -3.32
C THR A 190 18.90 5.96 -3.75
N ALA A 191 18.23 5.31 -2.82
CA ALA A 191 16.91 4.74 -3.01
C ALA A 191 15.85 5.60 -2.31
N VAL A 192 14.67 5.73 -2.92
CA VAL A 192 13.46 6.31 -2.32
C VAL A 192 12.55 5.18 -1.87
N LEU A 193 12.02 5.24 -0.65
CA LEU A 193 11.00 4.32 -0.17
C LEU A 193 9.62 4.88 -0.53
N ASP A 194 8.90 4.19 -1.40
CA ASP A 194 7.61 4.66 -1.94
C ASP A 194 6.54 3.56 -1.88
N THR A 195 5.69 3.62 -0.86
CA THR A 195 4.56 2.70 -0.71
C THR A 195 3.38 3.03 -1.64
N GLY A 196 3.38 4.19 -2.28
CA GLY A 196 2.44 4.54 -3.34
C GLY A 196 2.76 3.89 -4.68
N ALA A 197 4.02 3.47 -4.88
CA ALA A 197 4.47 2.77 -6.08
C ALA A 197 4.21 1.26 -5.98
N VAL A 198 3.57 0.69 -6.99
CA VAL A 198 3.24 -0.76 -7.03
C VAL A 198 4.44 -1.63 -7.40
N THR A 199 5.45 -1.06 -8.03
CA THR A 199 6.65 -1.76 -8.53
C THR A 199 7.88 -0.94 -8.21
N SER A 200 8.95 -1.60 -7.78
CA SER A 200 10.26 -0.97 -7.65
C SER A 200 10.77 -0.54 -9.03
N ILE A 201 11.42 0.62 -9.10
CA ILE A 201 11.84 1.24 -10.36
C ILE A 201 13.33 1.53 -10.30
N VAL A 202 14.02 1.26 -11.39
CA VAL A 202 15.42 1.70 -11.62
C VAL A 202 15.48 2.61 -12.83
N SER A 203 16.36 3.62 -12.77
CA SER A 203 16.64 4.46 -13.94
C SER A 203 17.35 3.64 -15.04
N GLU A 204 17.17 4.01 -16.31
CA GLU A 204 17.91 3.36 -17.41
C GLU A 204 19.43 3.49 -17.23
N SER A 205 19.89 4.62 -16.68
CA SER A 205 21.30 4.82 -16.36
C SER A 205 21.80 3.85 -15.32
N LEU A 206 21.05 3.66 -14.20
CA LEU A 206 21.40 2.69 -13.16
C LEU A 206 21.36 1.27 -13.72
N ALA A 207 20.32 0.92 -14.47
CA ALA A 207 20.18 -0.42 -15.07
C ALA A 207 21.38 -0.77 -15.94
N ARG A 208 21.84 0.16 -16.80
CA ARG A 208 23.04 -0.04 -17.63
C ARG A 208 24.32 -0.20 -16.80
N ARG A 209 24.53 0.62 -15.76
CA ARG A 209 25.73 0.54 -14.90
C ARG A 209 25.80 -0.75 -14.10
N THR A 210 24.63 -1.28 -13.72
CA THR A 210 24.54 -2.45 -12.83
C THR A 210 24.23 -3.75 -13.57
N GLY A 211 24.14 -3.71 -14.89
CA GLY A 211 23.89 -4.91 -15.72
C GLY A 211 22.45 -5.42 -15.68
N ILE A 212 21.49 -4.64 -15.18
CA ILE A 212 20.08 -5.03 -15.17
C ILE A 212 19.53 -4.92 -16.60
N ALA A 213 19.34 -6.07 -17.24
CA ALA A 213 18.84 -6.17 -18.61
C ALA A 213 17.31 -6.33 -18.64
N PRO A 214 16.63 -5.83 -19.69
CA PRO A 214 15.23 -6.15 -19.92
C PRO A 214 15.01 -7.66 -20.09
N ILE A 215 13.99 -8.20 -19.42
CA ILE A 215 13.62 -9.63 -19.50
C ILE A 215 12.70 -9.95 -20.68
N SER A 216 12.16 -8.92 -21.33
CA SER A 216 11.29 -9.03 -22.51
C SER A 216 11.56 -7.84 -23.44
N ALA A 217 11.31 -8.05 -24.74
CA ALA A 217 11.37 -6.98 -25.76
C ALA A 217 10.14 -6.05 -25.71
N ILE A 218 9.06 -6.47 -25.05
CA ILE A 218 7.80 -5.72 -24.98
C ILE A 218 7.87 -4.72 -23.83
N GLU A 219 7.55 -3.46 -24.13
CA GLU A 219 7.44 -2.41 -23.13
C GLU A 219 6.06 -2.43 -22.47
N GLY A 220 6.05 -2.27 -21.15
CA GLY A 220 4.85 -2.04 -20.37
C GLY A 220 4.45 -0.57 -20.36
N THR A 221 3.23 -0.31 -19.94
CA THR A 221 2.74 1.06 -19.74
C THR A 221 2.26 1.21 -18.31
N PHE A 222 2.93 2.07 -17.55
CA PHE A 222 2.45 2.55 -16.27
C PHE A 222 1.60 3.79 -16.47
N ILE A 223 0.73 4.06 -15.51
CA ILE A 223 -0.03 5.31 -15.48
C ILE A 223 0.50 6.12 -14.30
N GLY A 224 0.99 7.30 -14.58
CA GLY A 224 1.42 8.26 -13.55
C GLY A 224 0.26 8.74 -12.67
N LEU A 225 0.58 9.45 -11.59
CA LEU A 225 -0.43 10.01 -10.68
C LEU A 225 -1.47 10.87 -11.42
N LEU A 226 -1.04 11.56 -12.45
CA LEU A 226 -1.81 12.53 -13.21
C LEU A 226 -2.49 11.93 -14.47
N GLY A 227 -2.40 10.60 -14.62
CA GLY A 227 -3.08 9.86 -15.70
C GLY A 227 -2.26 9.70 -16.99
N GLU A 228 -1.05 10.24 -17.05
CA GLU A 228 -0.19 10.09 -18.23
C GLU A 228 0.42 8.68 -18.34
N PRO A 229 0.51 8.13 -19.55
CA PRO A 229 1.16 6.86 -19.79
C PRO A 229 2.69 7.02 -19.78
N ILE A 230 3.36 6.11 -19.07
CA ILE A 230 4.82 6.03 -18.97
C ILE A 230 5.25 4.67 -19.49
N LEU A 231 6.10 4.65 -20.50
CA LEU A 231 6.67 3.41 -21.00
C LEU A 231 7.78 2.91 -20.08
N VAL A 232 7.78 1.62 -19.81
CA VAL A 232 8.76 0.94 -18.97
C VAL A 232 9.16 -0.39 -19.59
N LYS A 233 10.40 -0.80 -19.34
CA LYS A 233 10.86 -2.17 -19.55
C LYS A 233 10.89 -2.88 -18.20
N PHE A 234 10.87 -4.20 -18.18
CA PHE A 234 10.97 -4.96 -16.94
C PHE A 234 12.32 -5.66 -16.88
N GLY A 235 12.90 -5.72 -15.69
CA GLY A 235 14.16 -6.38 -15.39
C GLY A 235 14.10 -7.11 -14.06
N VAL A 236 15.20 -7.80 -13.76
CA VAL A 236 15.42 -8.38 -12.43
C VAL A 236 16.76 -7.85 -11.92
N MET A 237 16.75 -7.25 -10.75
CA MET A 237 17.93 -6.85 -10.02
C MET A 237 18.42 -8.08 -9.24
N ASP A 238 19.63 -8.55 -9.56
CA ASP A 238 20.14 -9.79 -8.99
C ASP A 238 20.38 -9.67 -7.49
N ARG A 239 20.86 -8.49 -7.04
CA ARG A 239 21.21 -8.24 -5.64
C ARG A 239 20.87 -6.81 -5.24
N LEU A 240 20.11 -6.68 -4.14
CA LEU A 240 19.85 -5.42 -3.44
C LEU A 240 20.33 -5.58 -1.99
N VAL A 241 21.08 -4.59 -1.48
CA VAL A 241 21.47 -4.56 -0.07
C VAL A 241 20.98 -3.27 0.57
N LEU A 242 20.27 -3.42 1.70
CA LEU A 242 19.76 -2.32 2.53
C LEU A 242 20.27 -2.53 3.96
N GLY A 243 21.21 -1.69 4.39
CA GLY A 243 21.95 -1.95 5.64
C GLY A 243 22.72 -3.26 5.54
N ASP A 244 22.38 -4.22 6.38
CA ASP A 244 22.95 -5.59 6.38
C ASP A 244 22.03 -6.65 5.76
N LEU A 245 20.86 -6.26 5.25
CA LEU A 245 19.91 -7.14 4.60
C LEU A 245 20.22 -7.26 3.10
N GLU A 246 20.53 -8.47 2.66
CA GLU A 246 20.65 -8.83 1.25
C GLU A 246 19.36 -9.45 0.74
N ILE A 247 18.87 -8.95 -0.42
CA ILE A 247 17.68 -9.45 -1.11
C ILE A 247 18.09 -9.76 -2.54
N ARG A 248 17.78 -10.96 -3.01
CA ARG A 248 18.13 -11.41 -4.37
C ARG A 248 16.91 -11.48 -5.27
N ASN A 249 17.16 -11.35 -6.58
CA ASN A 249 16.18 -11.52 -7.63
C ASN A 249 14.96 -10.59 -7.43
N VAL A 250 15.20 -9.29 -7.33
CA VAL A 250 14.15 -8.28 -7.14
C VAL A 250 13.62 -7.83 -8.51
N PRO A 251 12.34 -8.11 -8.86
CA PRO A 251 11.73 -7.59 -10.07
C PRO A 251 11.60 -6.07 -10.03
N VAL A 252 12.00 -5.42 -11.11
CA VAL A 252 12.00 -3.96 -11.25
C VAL A 252 11.45 -3.53 -12.61
N ALA A 253 10.89 -2.32 -12.65
CA ALA A 253 10.66 -1.61 -13.88
C ALA A 253 11.88 -0.73 -14.20
N ILE A 254 12.33 -0.74 -15.44
CA ILE A 254 13.38 0.13 -15.96
C ILE A 254 12.69 1.31 -16.64
N MET A 255 12.93 2.51 -16.16
CA MET A 255 12.27 3.73 -16.61
C MET A 255 13.29 4.74 -17.12
N ALA A 256 12.93 5.52 -18.14
CA ALA A 256 13.78 6.56 -18.69
C ALA A 256 14.14 7.61 -17.62
N ASP A 257 15.39 8.07 -17.61
CA ASP A 257 15.94 8.95 -16.58
C ASP A 257 15.18 10.28 -16.45
N ASP A 258 14.65 10.82 -17.57
CA ASP A 258 13.86 12.06 -17.59
C ASP A 258 12.53 11.93 -16.86
N LYS A 259 11.99 10.72 -16.71
CA LYS A 259 10.76 10.43 -15.97
C LYS A 259 10.98 10.30 -14.46
N LEU A 260 12.24 10.22 -14.05
CA LEU A 260 12.68 10.10 -12.66
C LEU A 260 13.35 11.39 -12.15
N GLN A 261 13.04 12.51 -12.79
CA GLN A 261 13.51 13.84 -12.39
C GLN A 261 12.36 14.69 -11.87
N PHE A 262 12.59 15.34 -10.73
CA PHE A 262 11.62 16.24 -10.10
C PHE A 262 12.25 17.61 -9.95
N PHE A 263 11.54 18.65 -10.39
CA PHE A 263 12.00 20.02 -10.27
C PHE A 263 11.63 20.57 -8.90
N VAL A 264 12.64 20.90 -8.12
CA VAL A 264 12.48 21.60 -6.84
C VAL A 264 12.79 23.08 -7.08
N TYR A 265 11.83 23.95 -6.75
CA TYR A 265 11.97 25.39 -6.99
C TYR A 265 13.31 25.95 -6.46
N ASN A 266 14.02 26.69 -7.30
CA ASN A 266 15.35 27.28 -7.01
C ASN A 266 16.44 26.28 -6.56
N LYS A 267 16.32 24.98 -6.91
CA LYS A 267 17.34 23.96 -6.63
C LYS A 267 17.61 23.13 -7.88
N GLU A 268 18.72 22.42 -7.86
CA GLU A 268 19.00 21.39 -8.86
C GLU A 268 17.89 20.35 -8.85
N PRO A 269 17.50 19.80 -10.02
CA PRO A 269 16.49 18.77 -10.11
C PRO A 269 16.85 17.57 -9.21
N PHE A 270 15.91 17.14 -8.40
CA PHE A 270 16.05 15.89 -7.66
C PHE A 270 15.93 14.71 -8.62
N ARG A 271 16.92 13.85 -8.65
CA ARG A 271 16.95 12.63 -9.47
C ARG A 271 16.83 11.40 -8.60
N MET A 272 15.99 10.47 -9.01
CA MET A 272 15.86 9.15 -8.39
C MET A 272 16.43 8.10 -9.33
N ASP A 273 17.44 7.36 -8.87
CA ASP A 273 17.95 6.21 -9.62
C ASP A 273 17.27 4.90 -9.23
N LEU A 274 16.80 4.80 -7.97
CA LEU A 274 16.13 3.63 -7.42
C LEU A 274 14.92 4.06 -6.59
N LEU A 275 13.80 3.40 -6.82
CA LEU A 275 12.59 3.53 -6.04
C LEU A 275 12.17 2.13 -5.56
N LEU A 276 11.94 1.97 -4.28
CA LEU A 276 11.51 0.72 -3.66
C LEU A 276 9.99 0.74 -3.48
N GLY A 277 9.30 -0.07 -4.27
CA GLY A 277 7.84 -0.14 -4.32
C GLY A 277 7.26 -1.30 -3.52
N THR A 278 5.93 -1.37 -3.51
CA THR A 278 5.17 -2.37 -2.74
C THR A 278 5.35 -3.80 -3.20
N ASN A 279 5.78 -4.03 -4.46
CA ASN A 279 6.15 -5.38 -4.90
C ASN A 279 7.24 -6.00 -4.03
N LEU A 280 8.19 -5.20 -3.56
CA LEU A 280 9.24 -5.60 -2.62
C LEU A 280 8.78 -5.45 -1.17
N LEU A 281 8.21 -4.28 -0.83
CA LEU A 281 7.91 -3.94 0.57
C LEU A 281 6.87 -4.87 1.21
N LYS A 282 6.00 -5.50 0.42
CA LYS A 282 5.02 -6.50 0.90
C LYS A 282 5.65 -7.77 1.48
N GLU A 283 6.95 -7.98 1.27
CA GLU A 283 7.69 -9.11 1.84
C GLU A 283 8.13 -8.85 3.29
N PHE A 284 7.84 -7.63 3.81
CA PHE A 284 8.33 -7.17 5.10
C PHE A 284 7.20 -6.59 5.98
N ARG A 285 7.42 -6.61 7.28
CA ARG A 285 6.88 -5.62 8.19
C ARG A 285 7.83 -4.42 8.13
N VAL A 286 7.30 -3.28 7.71
CA VAL A 286 8.04 -2.04 7.47
C VAL A 286 7.76 -1.07 8.60
N GLU A 287 8.79 -0.58 9.29
CA GLU A 287 8.65 0.42 10.34
C GLU A 287 9.51 1.64 10.02
N LEU A 288 8.88 2.82 9.97
CA LEU A 288 9.54 4.10 9.74
C LEU A 288 9.49 4.93 11.03
N ASP A 289 10.64 5.12 11.63
CA ASP A 289 10.82 6.05 12.75
C ASP A 289 11.41 7.36 12.22
N PHE A 290 10.56 8.30 11.87
CA PHE A 290 11.00 9.60 11.34
C PHE A 290 11.73 10.45 12.37
N GLY A 291 11.50 10.23 13.67
CA GLY A 291 12.17 10.95 14.75
C GLY A 291 13.61 10.51 14.93
N ARG A 292 13.91 9.23 14.66
CA ARG A 292 15.26 8.65 14.71
C ARG A 292 15.92 8.56 13.34
N GLU A 293 15.18 8.83 12.29
CA GLU A 293 15.59 8.61 10.89
C GLU A 293 16.05 7.16 10.63
N ILE A 294 15.27 6.19 11.12
CA ILE A 294 15.55 4.76 10.97
C ILE A 294 14.37 4.07 10.27
N LEU A 295 14.69 3.28 9.26
CA LEU A 295 13.81 2.28 8.67
C LEU A 295 14.16 0.91 9.25
N THR A 296 13.15 0.17 9.73
CA THR A 296 13.29 -1.25 10.07
C THR A 296 12.54 -2.09 9.06
N LEU A 297 13.23 -3.07 8.49
CA LEU A 297 12.67 -4.08 7.59
C LEU A 297 12.74 -5.45 8.27
N GLN A 298 11.60 -5.96 8.71
CA GLN A 298 11.47 -7.30 9.28
C GLN A 298 10.91 -8.24 8.22
N PRO A 299 11.68 -9.22 7.71
CA PRO A 299 11.16 -10.21 6.77
C PRO A 299 9.95 -10.97 7.33
N LEU A 300 8.94 -11.17 6.50
CA LEU A 300 7.76 -11.95 6.87
C LEU A 300 7.96 -13.43 6.57
N GLU A 301 7.71 -14.26 7.57
CA GLU A 301 7.60 -15.70 7.40
C GLU A 301 6.16 -16.07 6.94
N PRO A 302 5.96 -17.25 6.36
CA PRO A 302 4.61 -17.70 6.00
C PRO A 302 3.63 -17.72 7.19
N ALA A 303 4.13 -17.94 8.40
CA ALA A 303 3.34 -17.92 9.64
C ALA A 303 2.85 -16.49 10.00
N ASP A 304 3.58 -15.46 9.60
CA ASP A 304 3.27 -14.06 9.88
C ASP A 304 2.16 -13.52 8.97
N ARG A 305 1.93 -14.20 7.82
CA ARG A 305 0.92 -13.78 6.82
C ARG A 305 -0.48 -14.23 7.21
N ARG A 306 -0.97 -13.70 8.34
CA ARG A 306 -2.27 -14.04 8.92
C ARG A 306 -3.01 -12.79 9.39
N PRO A 307 -3.74 -12.12 8.48
CA PRO A 307 -4.56 -10.98 8.85
C PRO A 307 -5.57 -11.34 9.94
N GLY A 308 -5.54 -10.58 11.05
CA GLY A 308 -6.41 -10.76 12.21
C GLY A 308 -7.69 -9.91 12.13
N PRO A 309 -8.49 -9.91 13.21
CA PRO A 309 -9.72 -9.09 13.29
C PRO A 309 -9.44 -7.58 13.32
N GLU A 310 -8.24 -7.19 13.71
CA GLU A 310 -7.82 -5.77 13.78
C GLU A 310 -7.23 -5.25 12.46
N GLN A 311 -7.40 -6.02 11.39
CA GLN A 311 -6.98 -5.63 10.05
C GLN A 311 -7.61 -4.29 9.65
N ASN A 312 -6.78 -3.34 9.21
CA ASN A 312 -7.22 -2.03 8.70
C ASN A 312 -6.58 -1.65 7.37
N LEU A 313 -5.67 -2.49 6.85
CA LEU A 313 -4.92 -2.29 5.61
C LEU A 313 -5.41 -3.26 4.52
N PHE A 314 -5.46 -2.78 3.27
CA PHE A 314 -5.90 -3.55 2.09
C PHE A 314 -5.01 -3.25 0.89
N MET A 315 -4.65 -4.26 0.11
CA MET A 315 -3.89 -4.12 -1.13
C MET A 315 -4.82 -3.89 -2.32
N VAL A 316 -5.22 -2.65 -2.56
CA VAL A 316 -6.12 -2.32 -3.68
C VAL A 316 -5.32 -1.80 -4.87
N GLY A 317 -5.38 -2.49 -6.00
CA GLY A 317 -4.53 -2.20 -7.15
C GLY A 317 -3.04 -2.28 -6.81
N PHE A 318 -2.68 -3.23 -5.95
CA PHE A 318 -1.32 -3.51 -5.44
C PHE A 318 -0.70 -2.37 -4.62
N ARG A 319 -1.50 -1.45 -4.09
CA ARG A 319 -1.07 -0.38 -3.17
C ARG A 319 -1.68 -0.59 -1.80
N PRO A 320 -0.99 -0.23 -0.71
CA PRO A 320 -1.53 -0.28 0.62
C PRO A 320 -2.53 0.86 0.83
N LEU A 321 -3.78 0.52 1.02
CA LEU A 321 -4.85 1.45 1.34
C LEU A 321 -5.36 1.20 2.76
N VAL A 322 -5.55 2.28 3.49
CA VAL A 322 -6.15 2.26 4.82
C VAL A 322 -7.54 2.90 4.78
N GLN A 323 -8.44 2.41 5.62
CA GLN A 323 -9.72 3.06 5.82
C GLN A 323 -9.55 4.28 6.74
N ALA A 324 -10.06 5.42 6.29
CA ALA A 324 -10.04 6.67 7.04
C ALA A 324 -11.43 7.29 7.09
N ALA A 325 -11.75 7.98 8.18
CA ALA A 325 -12.95 8.80 8.25
C ALA A 325 -12.62 10.25 7.86
N ILE A 326 -13.49 10.88 7.06
CA ILE A 326 -13.39 12.30 6.73
C ILE A 326 -14.43 13.06 7.57
N ASN A 327 -13.97 14.07 8.32
CA ASN A 327 -14.82 14.85 9.22
C ASN A 327 -15.68 13.96 10.15
N ARG A 328 -15.05 12.87 10.63
CA ARG A 328 -15.65 11.84 11.51
C ARG A 328 -16.84 11.10 10.89
N LYS A 329 -16.94 11.05 9.56
CA LYS A 329 -18.07 10.41 8.86
C LYS A 329 -17.57 9.54 7.72
N GLY A 330 -18.21 8.36 7.58
CA GLY A 330 -17.91 7.42 6.51
C GLY A 330 -16.52 6.76 6.65
N TRP A 331 -16.34 5.68 5.89
CA TRP A 331 -15.05 5.04 5.72
C TRP A 331 -14.64 5.16 4.26
N PHE A 332 -13.47 5.75 4.04
CA PHE A 332 -12.94 6.07 2.72
C PHE A 332 -11.52 5.50 2.62
N PHE A 333 -11.20 4.86 1.50
CA PHE A 333 -9.86 4.34 1.30
C PHE A 333 -8.88 5.42 0.88
N PHE A 334 -7.76 5.49 1.60
CA PHE A 334 -6.63 6.35 1.29
C PHE A 334 -5.40 5.48 1.02
N VAL A 335 -4.64 5.83 -0.01
CA VAL A 335 -3.31 5.25 -0.23
C VAL A 335 -2.40 5.72 0.89
N VAL A 336 -1.68 4.81 1.54
CA VAL A 336 -0.55 5.14 2.43
C VAL A 336 0.66 5.32 1.54
N ASP A 337 1.14 6.55 1.38
CA ASP A 337 2.13 6.91 0.37
C ASP A 337 3.32 7.63 0.98
N THR A 338 4.41 6.87 1.22
CA THR A 338 5.66 7.43 1.75
C THR A 338 6.44 8.24 0.73
N GLY A 339 6.18 8.07 -0.56
CA GLY A 339 6.78 8.83 -1.65
C GLY A 339 6.09 10.18 -1.92
N SER A 340 4.99 10.48 -1.23
CA SER A 340 4.26 11.74 -1.37
C SER A 340 4.58 12.71 -0.24
N GLU A 341 5.02 13.95 -0.55
CA GLU A 341 5.28 14.97 0.47
C GLU A 341 4.03 15.44 1.18
N ILE A 342 2.86 15.42 0.49
CA ILE A 342 1.61 15.97 1.00
C ILE A 342 0.43 15.03 0.80
N THR A 343 -0.58 15.25 1.63
CA THR A 343 -1.88 14.58 1.55
C THR A 343 -2.75 15.26 0.49
N PHE A 344 -3.43 14.45 -0.33
CA PHE A 344 -4.34 14.88 -1.39
C PHE A 344 -5.72 14.27 -1.24
N LEU A 345 -6.74 14.91 -1.81
CA LEU A 345 -8.05 14.30 -2.05
C LEU A 345 -8.32 14.15 -3.55
N ASN A 346 -9.00 13.08 -3.92
CA ASN A 346 -9.37 12.81 -5.30
C ASN A 346 -10.63 13.61 -5.66
N GLU A 347 -10.49 14.59 -6.55
CA GLU A 347 -11.57 15.43 -7.05
C GLU A 347 -12.75 14.62 -7.61
N GLY A 348 -12.45 13.57 -8.38
CA GLY A 348 -13.46 12.70 -8.99
C GLY A 348 -14.36 12.00 -7.97
N ARG A 349 -13.89 11.84 -6.72
CA ARG A 349 -14.60 11.14 -5.65
C ARG A 349 -15.02 12.01 -4.48
N ILE A 350 -14.64 13.29 -4.48
CA ILE A 350 -14.90 14.19 -3.34
C ILE A 350 -16.40 14.36 -3.05
N ARG A 351 -17.26 14.28 -4.08
CA ARG A 351 -18.72 14.38 -3.94
C ARG A 351 -19.35 13.24 -3.14
N GLU A 352 -18.66 12.11 -3.03
CA GLU A 352 -19.08 10.97 -2.23
C GLU A 352 -18.71 11.12 -0.74
N THR A 353 -17.94 12.14 -0.41
CA THR A 353 -17.42 12.41 0.93
C THR A 353 -18.25 13.47 1.67
N PRO A 354 -18.08 13.65 2.98
CA PRO A 354 -18.72 14.74 3.72
C PRO A 354 -18.07 16.13 3.50
N VAL A 355 -17.12 16.26 2.59
CA VAL A 355 -16.56 17.56 2.19
C VAL A 355 -17.59 18.34 1.39
N ARG A 356 -17.88 19.56 1.82
CA ARG A 356 -19.03 20.33 1.27
C ARG A 356 -18.67 21.31 0.17
N SER A 357 -17.43 21.78 0.12
CA SER A 357 -16.98 22.77 -0.85
C SER A 357 -15.49 22.69 -1.11
N SER A 358 -15.11 22.90 -2.36
CA SER A 358 -13.75 23.22 -2.77
C SER A 358 -13.65 24.72 -3.05
N VAL A 359 -12.45 25.27 -2.93
CA VAL A 359 -12.18 26.68 -3.22
C VAL A 359 -11.09 26.73 -4.31
N ARG A 360 -11.35 27.53 -5.34
CA ARG A 360 -10.32 27.83 -6.35
C ARG A 360 -9.21 28.68 -5.75
N TYR A 361 -7.99 28.42 -6.12
CA TYR A 361 -6.82 29.18 -5.70
C TYR A 361 -5.79 29.28 -6.85
N HIS A 362 -4.79 30.15 -6.68
CA HIS A 362 -3.62 30.13 -7.57
C HIS A 362 -2.82 28.84 -7.32
N GLY A 363 -3.03 27.84 -8.15
CA GLY A 363 -2.73 26.46 -7.91
C GLY A 363 -1.30 26.14 -7.45
N ALA A 364 -1.15 25.00 -6.78
CA ALA A 364 0.14 24.38 -6.56
C ALA A 364 0.48 23.48 -7.75
N MET A 365 1.72 23.50 -8.18
CA MET A 365 2.20 22.50 -9.12
C MET A 365 2.35 21.18 -8.37
N LEU A 366 1.59 20.17 -8.79
CA LEU A 366 1.73 18.80 -8.34
C LEU A 366 2.62 18.09 -9.36
N GLN A 367 3.66 17.46 -8.88
CA GLN A 367 4.58 16.73 -9.72
C GLN A 367 4.63 15.28 -9.27
N GLY A 368 4.42 14.37 -10.20
CA GLY A 368 4.51 12.92 -9.99
C GLY A 368 5.41 12.28 -11.01
N LEU A 369 5.64 10.98 -10.91
CA LEU A 369 6.31 10.23 -11.97
C LEU A 369 5.55 10.40 -13.28
N GLY A 370 6.28 10.82 -14.32
CA GLY A 370 5.74 11.01 -15.68
C GLY A 370 5.25 12.41 -15.97
N GLY A 371 5.04 13.30 -14.99
CA GLY A 371 4.57 14.64 -15.34
C GLY A 371 4.26 15.56 -14.17
N ALA A 372 3.74 16.74 -14.52
CA ALA A 372 3.32 17.76 -13.56
C ALA A 372 1.94 18.33 -13.94
N GLN A 373 1.16 18.65 -12.94
CA GLN A 373 -0.17 19.26 -13.10
C GLN A 373 -0.32 20.43 -12.13
N ILE A 374 -1.07 21.44 -12.52
CA ILE A 374 -1.46 22.50 -11.61
C ILE A 374 -2.81 22.13 -10.97
N SER A 375 -2.82 21.93 -9.65
CA SER A 375 -4.05 21.81 -8.90
C SER A 375 -4.70 23.19 -8.78
N GLY A 376 -5.88 23.36 -9.35
CA GLY A 376 -6.64 24.61 -9.29
C GLY A 376 -7.64 24.68 -8.14
N GLU A 377 -7.83 23.59 -7.40
CA GLU A 377 -8.80 23.49 -6.31
C GLU A 377 -8.19 22.89 -5.05
N LYS A 378 -8.68 23.34 -3.91
CA LYS A 378 -8.35 22.83 -2.60
C LYS A 378 -9.59 22.77 -1.73
N VAL A 379 -9.56 21.96 -0.71
CA VAL A 379 -10.52 21.96 0.39
C VAL A 379 -9.86 22.44 1.67
N SER A 380 -10.61 23.13 2.50
CA SER A 380 -10.12 23.70 3.75
C SER A 380 -10.82 23.08 4.94
N ASP A 381 -10.12 23.09 6.09
CA ASP A 381 -10.64 22.67 7.39
C ASP A 381 -11.21 21.24 7.38
N VAL A 382 -10.45 20.31 6.79
CA VAL A 382 -10.80 18.89 6.72
C VAL A 382 -10.04 18.11 7.78
N GLU A 383 -10.75 17.28 8.54
CA GLU A 383 -10.19 16.27 9.42
C GLU A 383 -10.19 14.92 8.71
N ILE A 384 -9.03 14.28 8.62
CA ILE A 384 -8.86 12.88 8.16
C ILE A 384 -8.40 12.07 9.35
N ALA A 385 -9.20 11.08 9.76
CA ALA A 385 -8.90 10.24 10.90
C ALA A 385 -8.60 8.80 10.45
N VAL A 386 -7.44 8.30 10.88
CA VAL A 386 -6.96 6.94 10.66
C VAL A 386 -6.70 6.32 12.02
N ASP A 387 -7.30 5.17 12.28
CA ASP A 387 -7.21 4.49 13.57
C ASP A 387 -7.59 5.45 14.72
N ALA A 388 -6.72 5.63 15.70
CA ALA A 388 -6.94 6.51 16.85
C ALA A 388 -6.49 7.97 16.62
N TRP A 389 -6.07 8.33 15.41
CA TRP A 389 -5.45 9.64 15.14
C TRP A 389 -6.16 10.43 14.04
N GLY A 390 -6.48 11.68 14.33
CA GLY A 390 -7.04 12.64 13.36
C GLY A 390 -6.03 13.73 12.99
N GLY A 391 -5.81 13.92 11.70
CA GLY A 391 -5.09 15.06 11.14
C GLY A 391 -6.09 16.15 10.71
N LYS A 392 -5.98 17.35 11.28
CA LYS A 392 -6.73 18.54 10.81
C LYS A 392 -5.87 19.31 9.83
N PHE A 393 -6.36 19.40 8.62
CA PHE A 393 -5.69 20.05 7.50
C PHE A 393 -6.35 21.41 7.22
N LYS A 394 -5.57 22.47 7.21
CA LYS A 394 -6.08 23.79 6.80
C LYS A 394 -6.39 23.84 5.32
N ASN A 395 -5.57 23.20 4.51
CA ASN A 395 -5.73 23.15 3.06
C ASN A 395 -5.24 21.81 2.51
N ILE A 396 -6.08 21.13 1.74
CA ILE A 396 -5.71 19.90 1.01
C ILE A 396 -5.93 20.18 -0.47
N PRO A 397 -4.90 20.08 -1.32
CA PRO A 397 -5.08 20.19 -2.76
C PRO A 397 -5.84 18.98 -3.31
N LEU A 398 -6.57 19.21 -4.40
CA LEU A 398 -7.27 18.16 -5.14
C LEU A 398 -6.40 17.68 -6.29
N TYR A 399 -6.39 16.39 -6.53
CA TYR A 399 -5.86 15.80 -7.76
C TYR A 399 -7.01 15.13 -8.51
N HIS A 400 -6.89 15.09 -9.83
CA HIS A 400 -7.91 14.44 -10.65
C HIS A 400 -7.41 13.06 -11.11
N SER A 401 -8.14 12.01 -10.72
CA SER A 401 -7.92 10.67 -11.24
C SER A 401 -9.24 9.90 -11.28
N GLU A 402 -9.74 9.67 -12.49
CA GLU A 402 -10.95 8.84 -12.70
C GLU A 402 -10.68 7.35 -12.43
N GLN A 403 -9.44 6.96 -12.48
CA GLN A 403 -9.01 5.56 -12.44
C GLN A 403 -8.69 5.08 -11.04
N SER A 404 -8.47 5.99 -10.09
CA SER A 404 -8.14 5.64 -8.72
C SER A 404 -9.38 5.23 -7.93
N ALA A 405 -9.33 4.05 -7.29
CA ALA A 405 -10.33 3.63 -6.31
C ALA A 405 -10.21 4.39 -4.99
N ALA A 406 -9.07 5.05 -4.74
CA ALA A 406 -8.81 5.79 -3.51
C ALA A 406 -9.51 7.15 -3.51
N TYR A 407 -9.96 7.56 -2.33
CA TYR A 407 -10.54 8.89 -2.09
C TYR A 407 -9.47 9.95 -1.86
N GLY A 408 -8.26 9.53 -1.57
CA GLY A 408 -7.11 10.39 -1.37
C GLY A 408 -5.83 9.61 -1.13
N ILE A 409 -4.79 10.38 -0.82
CA ILE A 409 -3.44 9.91 -0.54
C ILE A 409 -3.02 10.51 0.80
N LEU A 410 -2.52 9.70 1.71
CA LEU A 410 -1.89 10.15 2.96
C LEU A 410 -0.39 10.27 2.71
N GLY A 411 0.10 11.50 2.65
CA GLY A 411 1.50 11.81 2.42
C GLY A 411 2.28 12.11 3.71
N GLN A 412 3.53 12.52 3.54
CA GLN A 412 4.48 12.75 4.64
C GLN A 412 4.04 13.85 5.61
N ASN A 413 3.33 14.88 5.16
CA ASN A 413 2.79 15.89 6.08
C ASN A 413 1.87 15.30 7.16
N PHE A 414 1.27 14.12 6.92
CA PHE A 414 0.56 13.34 7.93
C PHE A 414 1.47 12.28 8.57
N LEU A 415 2.10 11.42 7.75
CA LEU A 415 2.80 10.22 8.20
C LEU A 415 4.00 10.52 9.11
N LYS A 416 4.80 11.55 8.80
CA LYS A 416 6.01 11.89 9.57
C LYS A 416 5.75 12.38 11.01
N ASN A 417 4.48 12.58 11.38
CA ASN A 417 4.12 12.89 12.77
C ASN A 417 4.10 11.66 13.67
N PHE A 418 4.37 10.47 13.11
CA PHE A 418 4.28 9.19 13.81
C PHE A 418 5.52 8.34 13.55
N ARG A 419 5.75 7.39 14.40
CA ARG A 419 6.42 6.15 14.02
C ARG A 419 5.36 5.30 13.33
N VAL A 420 5.59 5.01 12.05
CA VAL A 420 4.63 4.32 11.18
C VAL A 420 5.03 2.87 11.03
N VAL A 421 4.13 1.95 11.31
CA VAL A 421 4.33 0.51 11.09
C VAL A 421 3.34 0.02 10.04
N ILE A 422 3.84 -0.48 8.94
CA ILE A 422 3.05 -1.12 7.88
C ILE A 422 3.38 -2.61 7.92
N ASP A 423 2.47 -3.38 8.48
CA ASP A 423 2.59 -4.83 8.58
C ASP A 423 1.81 -5.49 7.44
N PHE A 424 2.52 -5.91 6.39
CA PHE A 424 1.91 -6.58 5.26
C PHE A 424 1.53 -8.04 5.54
N GLY A 425 2.03 -8.62 6.63
CA GLY A 425 1.63 -9.95 7.08
C GLY A 425 0.29 -9.92 7.82
N ALA A 426 0.17 -9.05 8.81
CA ALA A 426 -1.06 -8.82 9.56
C ALA A 426 -2.07 -7.94 8.81
N MET A 427 -1.67 -7.32 7.69
CA MET A 427 -2.44 -6.34 6.93
C MET A 427 -2.92 -5.19 7.82
N ARG A 428 -1.96 -4.55 8.48
CA ARG A 428 -2.23 -3.53 9.48
C ARG A 428 -1.31 -2.32 9.32
N LEU A 429 -1.89 -1.14 9.50
CA LEU A 429 -1.18 0.13 9.68
C LEU A 429 -1.35 0.55 11.14
N ASP A 430 -0.23 0.72 11.84
CA ASP A 430 -0.19 1.26 13.20
C ASP A 430 0.56 2.59 13.21
N LEU A 431 0.02 3.55 13.95
CA LEU A 431 0.56 4.91 14.08
C LEU A 431 0.86 5.20 15.56
N PHE A 432 2.14 5.41 15.90
CA PHE A 432 2.58 5.68 17.27
C PHE A 432 3.15 7.09 17.37
N ARG A 433 2.71 7.89 18.34
CA ARG A 433 3.33 9.20 18.63
C ARG A 433 4.46 9.04 19.64
N ALA A 434 5.53 9.80 19.46
CA ALA A 434 6.70 9.76 20.35
C ALA A 434 6.38 9.97 21.85
N ARG A 435 5.30 10.70 22.16
CA ARG A 435 4.83 10.88 23.56
C ARG A 435 4.23 9.63 24.20
N ASP A 436 3.66 8.74 23.39
CA ASP A 436 3.00 7.53 23.92
C ASP A 436 4.02 6.48 24.35
N GLU A 437 5.19 6.45 23.72
CA GLU A 437 6.29 5.58 24.13
C GLU A 437 6.88 6.00 25.48
N PHE A 438 6.97 7.30 25.73
CA PHE A 438 7.47 7.82 27.02
C PHE A 438 6.51 7.49 28.17
N GLN A 439 5.20 7.49 27.94
CA GLN A 439 4.22 7.09 28.97
C GLN A 439 4.21 5.58 29.24
N ARG A 440 4.42 4.74 28.22
CA ARG A 440 4.54 3.28 28.41
C ARG A 440 5.83 2.88 29.12
N SER A 441 6.91 3.61 28.91
CA SER A 441 8.18 3.37 29.61
C SER A 441 8.21 3.88 31.05
N ILE A 442 7.24 4.71 31.46
CA ILE A 442 7.13 5.29 32.82
C ILE A 442 6.13 4.49 33.70
N ILE A 443 5.31 3.62 33.12
CA ILE A 443 4.49 2.70 33.93
C ILE A 443 5.42 1.54 34.29
N PRO A 444 5.94 1.47 35.54
CA PRO A 444 6.63 0.27 36.00
C PRO A 444 5.64 -0.89 35.86
N GLU A 445 6.08 -2.01 35.33
CA GLU A 445 5.32 -3.25 35.50
C GLU A 445 5.00 -3.37 36.97
N LEU A 446 3.73 -3.26 37.31
CA LEU A 446 3.28 -3.56 38.67
C LEU A 446 3.73 -5.00 38.93
N PRO A 447 4.48 -5.23 40.04
CA PRO A 447 4.89 -6.57 40.36
C PRO A 447 3.61 -7.41 40.44
N THR A 448 3.59 -8.52 39.71
CA THR A 448 2.56 -9.54 39.86
C THR A 448 2.40 -9.80 41.35
N ARG A 449 1.22 -9.58 41.90
CA ARG A 449 0.91 -9.92 43.27
C ARG A 449 1.19 -11.40 43.38
N ASP A 450 2.27 -11.74 44.10
CA ASP A 450 2.47 -13.07 44.61
C ASP A 450 1.22 -13.41 45.43
N GLU A 451 0.58 -14.51 45.11
CA GLU A 451 -0.50 -15.05 45.91
C GLU A 451 0.02 -15.21 47.34
N PRO A 452 -0.75 -14.80 48.36
CA PRO A 452 -0.28 -14.95 49.74
C PRO A 452 -0.15 -16.44 50.07
N GLU A 453 1.09 -16.86 50.41
CA GLU A 453 1.32 -18.17 51.04
C GLU A 453 0.34 -18.35 52.20
N GLU A 454 -0.53 -19.36 52.10
CA GLU A 454 -1.36 -19.83 53.20
C GLU A 454 -0.44 -20.26 54.37
N LYS A 455 -0.24 -19.38 55.33
CA LYS A 455 0.38 -19.77 56.59
C LYS A 455 -0.58 -20.66 57.35
N GLU A 456 -0.26 -21.94 57.49
CA GLU A 456 -0.91 -22.86 58.44
C GLU A 456 -0.89 -22.25 59.86
N LEU A 457 -2.10 -22.09 60.44
CA LEU A 457 -2.27 -21.70 61.85
C LEU A 457 -1.82 -22.87 62.77
N PRO A 458 -1.07 -22.58 63.83
CA PRO A 458 -0.66 -23.62 64.78
C PRO A 458 -1.87 -24.21 65.50
N ARG A 459 -1.94 -25.56 65.55
CA ARG A 459 -2.97 -26.31 66.32
C ARG A 459 -2.75 -26.10 67.76
N GLU A 460 -3.79 -25.61 68.50
CA GLU A 460 -3.80 -25.56 69.94
C GLU A 460 -3.76 -26.97 70.57
N PRO A 461 -3.00 -27.15 71.65
CA PRO A 461 -2.99 -28.42 72.34
C PRO A 461 -4.28 -28.63 73.12
N ARG A 462 -4.91 -29.78 72.96
CA ARG A 462 -6.01 -30.22 73.78
C ARG A 462 -5.47 -30.63 75.18
N PHE A 463 -6.04 -30.03 76.21
CA PHE A 463 -6.12 -30.60 77.54
C PHE A 463 -7.50 -31.22 77.75
#